data_495d69fe7d631aeed90445d5c7fa1492
#
_entry.id   495d69fe7d631aeed90445d5c7fa1492
#
_cell.length_a   1.000
_cell.length_b   1.000
_cell.length_c   1.000
_cell.angle_alpha   90.00
_cell.angle_beta   90.00
_cell.angle_gamma   90.00
#
_symmetry.space_group_name_H-M   'P 1'
#
loop_
_entity.id
_entity.type
_entity.pdbx_description
1 polymer ?
#
loop_
_entity_poly.entity_id
_entity_poly.type
_entity_poly.pdbx_seq_one_letter_code
_entity_poly.pdbx_strand_id
1 'polypeptide(L)'
;MYKRQGKDFLQKKAFELEIVNTLIHYDVELVVMAGWMKIVTPFFINKFKNKIINIHPSLLPAYKGGSAIKDSILNGSKITGCSVHFVEEEVDSGSLIMQAALSIRDDDDIESLSKRIQMLEHKILPHSISQAGFLIRTNFMENY
;
A
#
# COMPACT_ATOMS: atom_id res chain seq x y z
N MET A 1 -20.21 -7.89 23.38
CA MET A 1 -19.29 -7.87 22.24
C MET A 1 -19.50 -6.69 21.29
N TYR A 2 -20.73 -6.28 21.01
CA TYR A 2 -21.05 -5.16 20.09
C TYR A 2 -20.60 -3.75 20.52
N LYS A 3 -20.47 -3.46 21.81
CA LYS A 3 -20.08 -2.10 22.30
C LYS A 3 -18.60 -1.75 22.11
N ARG A 4 -17.69 -2.71 21.98
CA ARG A 4 -16.26 -2.45 21.70
C ARG A 4 -16.03 -2.06 20.23
N GLN A 5 -16.67 -2.73 19.27
CA GLN A 5 -16.56 -2.42 17.85
C GLN A 5 -17.00 -0.99 17.49
N GLY A 6 -18.04 -0.46 18.15
CA GLY A 6 -18.49 0.91 17.92
C GLY A 6 -17.52 1.99 18.41
N LYS A 7 -16.85 1.78 19.56
CA LYS A 7 -15.84 2.73 20.06
C LYS A 7 -14.58 2.75 19.18
N ASP A 8 -14.10 1.59 18.78
CA ASP A 8 -12.92 1.47 17.92
C ASP A 8 -13.19 2.10 16.54
N PHE A 9 -14.39 1.91 16.00
CA PHE A 9 -14.81 2.53 14.73
C PHE A 9 -14.88 4.05 14.82
N LEU A 10 -15.47 4.60 15.89
CA LEU A 10 -15.58 6.05 16.09
C LEU A 10 -14.20 6.69 16.30
N GLN A 11 -13.31 6.05 17.05
CA GLN A 11 -11.94 6.53 17.24
C GLN A 11 -11.15 6.50 15.93
N LYS A 12 -11.29 5.43 15.14
CA LYS A 12 -10.65 5.32 13.83
C LYS A 12 -11.13 6.40 12.88
N LYS A 13 -12.44 6.66 12.82
CA LYS A 13 -13.03 7.70 11.99
C LYS A 13 -12.58 9.10 12.40
N ALA A 14 -12.49 9.38 13.71
CA ALA A 14 -12.00 10.66 14.22
C ALA A 14 -10.54 10.89 13.87
N PHE A 15 -9.70 9.85 14.00
CA PHE A 15 -8.30 9.88 13.62
C PHE A 15 -8.11 10.11 12.10
N GLU A 16 -8.85 9.39 11.26
CA GLU A 16 -8.80 9.61 9.82
C GLU A 16 -9.31 10.99 9.40
N LEU A 17 -10.33 11.52 10.08
CA LEU A 17 -10.84 12.86 9.81
C LEU A 17 -9.77 13.94 10.07
N GLU A 18 -9.00 13.79 11.13
CA GLU A 18 -7.90 14.72 11.45
C GLU A 18 -6.82 14.67 10.36
N ILE A 19 -6.43 13.46 9.91
CA ILE A 19 -5.49 13.31 8.80
C ILE A 19 -6.06 13.93 7.52
N VAL A 20 -7.30 13.64 7.17
CA VAL A 20 -7.96 14.19 5.97
C VAL A 20 -7.97 15.71 5.99
N ASN A 21 -8.34 16.33 7.12
CA ASN A 21 -8.36 17.78 7.25
C ASN A 21 -6.96 18.37 7.08
N THR A 22 -5.95 17.74 7.64
CA THR A 22 -4.56 18.15 7.49
C THR A 22 -4.10 18.07 6.04
N LEU A 23 -4.37 16.96 5.37
CA LEU A 23 -3.99 16.77 3.96
C LEU A 23 -4.70 17.78 3.03
N ILE A 24 -5.97 18.06 3.29
CA ILE A 24 -6.73 19.08 2.54
C ILE A 24 -6.17 20.48 2.81
N HIS A 25 -5.82 20.81 4.06
CA HIS A 25 -5.26 22.11 4.43
C HIS A 25 -3.96 22.42 3.69
N TYR A 26 -3.16 21.39 3.40
CA TYR A 26 -1.89 21.50 2.65
C TYR A 26 -2.03 21.23 1.14
N ASP A 27 -3.25 21.20 0.61
CA ASP A 27 -3.53 20.95 -0.81
C ASP A 27 -2.81 19.71 -1.36
N VAL A 28 -2.80 18.61 -0.59
CA VAL A 28 -2.12 17.38 -0.98
C VAL A 28 -2.82 16.73 -2.19
N GLU A 29 -2.08 16.54 -3.27
CA GLU A 29 -2.58 15.93 -4.51
C GLU A 29 -2.39 14.41 -4.57
N LEU A 30 -1.41 13.86 -3.85
CA LEU A 30 -1.10 12.43 -3.80
C LEU A 30 -0.74 12.00 -2.38
N VAL A 31 -1.38 10.97 -1.89
CA VAL A 31 -1.07 10.34 -0.61
C VAL A 31 -0.24 9.08 -0.87
N VAL A 32 0.92 8.98 -0.23
CA VAL A 32 1.83 7.83 -0.35
C VAL A 32 1.84 7.07 0.97
N MET A 33 1.40 5.83 0.94
CA MET A 33 1.46 4.93 2.09
C MET A 33 2.69 4.04 1.97
N ALA A 34 3.64 4.23 2.89
CA ALA A 34 4.85 3.42 3.00
C ALA A 34 5.01 2.96 4.45
N GLY A 35 4.96 1.65 4.71
CA GLY A 35 4.94 1.10 6.06
C GLY A 35 3.64 1.37 6.82
N TRP A 36 2.58 1.72 6.13
CA TRP A 36 1.27 1.94 6.75
C TRP A 36 0.57 0.59 7.01
N MET A 37 0.40 0.24 8.28
CA MET A 37 -0.10 -1.08 8.69
C MET A 37 -1.61 -1.11 9.02
N LYS A 38 -2.30 0.03 8.94
CA LYS A 38 -3.73 0.12 9.24
C LYS A 38 -4.55 0.13 7.95
N ILE A 39 -5.62 -0.65 7.92
CA ILE A 39 -6.60 -0.57 6.82
C ILE A 39 -7.32 0.77 6.93
N VAL A 40 -7.29 1.56 5.88
CA VAL A 40 -8.04 2.81 5.77
C VAL A 40 -9.52 2.55 5.50
N THR A 41 -10.38 3.46 5.95
CA THR A 41 -11.83 3.31 5.73
C THR A 41 -12.24 3.80 4.34
N PRO A 42 -13.41 3.38 3.83
CA PRO A 42 -13.99 3.93 2.61
C PRO A 42 -14.12 5.46 2.64
N PHE A 43 -14.33 6.05 3.84
CA PHE A 43 -14.36 7.51 4.00
C PHE A 43 -13.03 8.14 3.56
N PHE A 44 -11.89 7.60 4.03
CA PHE A 44 -10.57 8.12 3.66
C PHE A 44 -10.30 7.92 2.16
N ILE A 45 -10.58 6.72 1.66
CA ILE A 45 -10.37 6.38 0.23
C ILE A 45 -11.17 7.31 -0.67
N ASN A 46 -12.46 7.55 -0.36
CA ASN A 46 -13.32 8.40 -1.17
C ASN A 46 -12.90 9.88 -1.16
N LYS A 47 -12.25 10.35 -0.09
CA LYS A 47 -11.71 11.73 -0.03
C LYS A 47 -10.52 11.93 -0.96
N PHE A 48 -9.75 10.89 -1.19
CA PHE A 48 -8.56 10.90 -2.05
C PHE A 48 -8.68 9.83 -3.14
N LYS A 49 -9.88 9.68 -3.72
CA LYS A 49 -10.13 8.67 -4.76
C LYS A 49 -9.12 8.80 -5.90
N ASN A 50 -8.50 7.68 -6.28
CA ASN A 50 -7.44 7.58 -7.29
C ASN A 50 -6.20 8.44 -6.98
N LYS A 51 -6.02 8.88 -5.74
CA LYS A 51 -4.89 9.72 -5.28
C LYS A 51 -4.17 9.13 -4.08
N ILE A 52 -4.34 7.85 -3.80
CA ILE A 52 -3.62 7.14 -2.74
C ILE A 52 -2.87 6.00 -3.38
N ILE A 53 -1.58 5.91 -3.12
CA ILE A 53 -0.76 4.75 -3.50
C ILE A 53 -0.19 4.08 -2.25
N ASN A 54 0.00 2.77 -2.33
CA ASN A 54 0.62 1.97 -1.28
C ASN A 54 1.76 1.14 -1.87
N ILE A 55 2.79 0.87 -1.08
CA ILE A 55 3.81 -0.11 -1.38
C ILE A 55 3.60 -1.35 -0.53
N HIS A 56 3.58 -2.52 -1.17
CA HIS A 56 3.29 -3.81 -0.55
C HIS A 56 4.43 -4.80 -0.81
N PRO A 57 4.92 -5.53 0.22
CA PRO A 57 6.11 -6.37 0.12
C PRO A 57 5.83 -7.74 -0.50
N SER A 58 5.13 -7.78 -1.63
CA SER A 58 4.97 -8.97 -2.48
C SER A 58 4.77 -8.58 -3.94
N LEU A 59 4.82 -9.57 -4.81
CA LEU A 59 4.40 -9.44 -6.21
C LEU A 59 2.89 -9.68 -6.30
N LEU A 60 2.09 -8.63 -6.08
CA LEU A 60 0.63 -8.71 -6.19
C LEU A 60 0.21 -9.28 -7.56
N PRO A 61 -0.83 -10.12 -7.60
CA PRO A 61 -1.83 -10.41 -6.55
C PRO A 61 -1.42 -11.48 -5.53
N ALA A 62 -0.19 -12.00 -5.57
CA ALA A 62 0.28 -12.96 -4.59
C ALA A 62 0.48 -12.32 -3.21
N TYR A 63 0.13 -13.04 -2.15
CA TYR A 63 0.41 -12.68 -0.76
C TYR A 63 -0.12 -11.30 -0.36
N LYS A 64 -1.41 -11.04 -0.60
CA LYS A 64 -2.11 -9.86 -0.06
C LYS A 64 -2.12 -9.87 1.48
N GLY A 65 -2.19 -8.69 2.09
CA GLY A 65 -2.33 -8.54 3.54
C GLY A 65 -1.02 -8.50 4.33
N GLY A 66 -1.12 -8.53 5.66
CA GLY A 66 -0.02 -8.16 6.56
C GLY A 66 1.10 -9.19 6.75
N SER A 67 1.01 -10.39 6.15
CA SER A 67 1.97 -11.49 6.37
C SER A 67 2.76 -11.87 5.12
N ALA A 68 2.77 -11.04 4.09
CA ALA A 68 3.26 -11.35 2.75
C ALA A 68 4.67 -11.99 2.71
N ILE A 69 5.62 -11.44 3.45
CA ILE A 69 7.01 -11.94 3.51
C ILE A 69 7.05 -13.32 4.15
N LYS A 70 6.40 -13.47 5.31
CA LYS A 70 6.31 -14.75 6.01
C LYS A 70 5.66 -15.81 5.14
N ASP A 71 4.55 -15.47 4.50
CA ASP A 71 3.77 -16.40 3.68
C ASP A 71 4.57 -16.82 2.42
N SER A 72 5.35 -15.93 1.82
CA SER A 72 6.21 -16.27 0.68
C SER A 72 7.27 -17.31 1.05
N ILE A 73 7.89 -17.19 2.24
CA ILE A 73 8.87 -18.18 2.73
C ILE A 73 8.17 -19.50 3.04
N LEU A 74 7.07 -19.49 3.80
CA LEU A 74 6.35 -20.69 4.21
C LEU A 74 5.81 -21.50 3.03
N ASN A 75 5.41 -20.81 1.95
CA ASN A 75 4.93 -21.47 0.73
C ASN A 75 6.07 -21.89 -0.22
N GLY A 76 7.32 -21.70 0.17
CA GLY A 76 8.48 -22.13 -0.63
C GLY A 76 8.65 -21.36 -1.93
N SER A 77 8.16 -20.13 -2.02
CA SER A 77 8.35 -19.27 -3.19
C SER A 77 9.84 -19.06 -3.45
N LYS A 78 10.24 -19.10 -4.71
CA LYS A 78 11.64 -18.84 -5.11
C LYS A 78 11.85 -17.40 -5.56
N ILE A 79 10.76 -16.68 -5.85
CA ILE A 79 10.76 -15.28 -6.28
C ILE A 79 9.70 -14.54 -5.45
N THR A 80 10.06 -13.37 -4.99
CA THR A 80 9.16 -12.39 -4.37
C THR A 80 9.55 -10.97 -4.79
N GLY A 81 9.04 -9.94 -4.14
CA GLY A 81 9.39 -8.57 -4.46
C GLY A 81 8.48 -7.58 -3.75
N CYS A 82 8.25 -6.46 -4.41
CA CYS A 82 7.31 -5.45 -3.94
C CYS A 82 6.48 -4.88 -5.09
N SER A 83 5.31 -4.37 -4.74
CA SER A 83 4.35 -3.78 -5.67
C SER A 83 3.94 -2.41 -5.17
N VAL A 84 3.93 -1.40 -6.04
CA VAL A 84 3.26 -0.13 -5.80
C VAL A 84 1.96 -0.14 -6.58
N HIS A 85 0.86 0.17 -5.90
CA HIS A 85 -0.48 0.14 -6.47
C HIS A 85 -1.34 1.28 -5.96
N PHE A 86 -2.39 1.64 -6.66
CA PHE A 86 -3.43 2.51 -6.14
C PHE A 86 -4.22 1.80 -5.05
N VAL A 87 -4.69 2.56 -4.06
CA VAL A 87 -5.46 2.01 -2.94
C VAL A 87 -6.94 2.07 -3.27
N GLU A 88 -7.60 0.92 -3.12
CA GLU A 88 -9.04 0.72 -3.27
C GLU A 88 -9.64 0.15 -1.97
N GLU A 89 -10.96 -0.03 -1.92
CA GLU A 89 -11.64 -0.53 -0.72
C GLU A 89 -11.25 -1.97 -0.37
N GLU A 90 -11.01 -2.79 -1.39
CA GLU A 90 -10.46 -4.13 -1.20
C GLU A 90 -8.94 -4.04 -0.97
N VAL A 91 -8.47 -4.71 0.08
CA VAL A 91 -7.05 -4.67 0.47
C VAL A 91 -6.17 -5.24 -0.64
N ASP A 92 -5.12 -4.48 -0.99
CA ASP A 92 -4.08 -4.83 -1.97
C ASP A 92 -4.65 -5.30 -3.33
N SER A 93 -5.73 -4.67 -3.79
CA SER A 93 -6.43 -5.04 -5.04
C SER A 93 -6.38 -3.97 -6.12
N GLY A 94 -5.98 -2.75 -5.78
CA GLY A 94 -5.96 -1.63 -6.73
C GLY A 94 -4.95 -1.79 -7.86
N SER A 95 -5.12 -0.97 -8.89
CA SER A 95 -4.31 -1.02 -10.11
C SER A 95 -2.83 -0.85 -9.82
N LEU A 96 -2.01 -1.74 -10.38
CA LEU A 96 -0.55 -1.74 -10.23
C LEU A 96 0.07 -0.56 -10.99
N ILE A 97 1.04 0.09 -10.36
CA ILE A 97 1.86 1.14 -10.96
C ILE A 97 3.22 0.58 -11.34
N MET A 98 3.88 -0.10 -10.40
CA MET A 98 5.21 -0.66 -10.60
C MET A 98 5.43 -1.88 -9.71
N GLN A 99 6.22 -2.82 -10.21
CA GLN A 99 6.65 -3.99 -9.46
C GLN A 99 8.15 -4.19 -9.64
N ALA A 100 8.79 -4.73 -8.62
CA ALA A 100 10.17 -5.19 -8.70
C ALA A 100 10.32 -6.52 -7.99
N ALA A 101 11.07 -7.42 -8.61
CA ALA A 101 11.25 -8.80 -8.14
C ALA A 101 12.66 -9.05 -7.62
N LEU A 102 12.77 -10.00 -6.69
CA LEU A 102 14.02 -10.58 -6.23
C LEU A 102 13.86 -12.08 -5.94
N SER A 103 14.95 -12.81 -5.99
CA SER A 103 14.98 -14.23 -5.60
C SER A 103 14.99 -14.36 -4.08
N ILE A 104 14.24 -15.32 -3.55
CA ILE A 104 14.39 -15.77 -2.16
C ILE A 104 15.58 -16.73 -2.13
N ARG A 105 16.53 -16.50 -1.24
CA ARG A 105 17.69 -17.35 -1.04
C ARG A 105 17.34 -18.49 -0.07
N ASP A 106 18.07 -19.60 -0.17
CA ASP A 106 17.81 -20.75 0.71
C ASP A 106 18.15 -20.46 2.20
N ASP A 107 18.99 -19.47 2.44
CA ASP A 107 19.37 -18.98 3.77
C ASP A 107 18.58 -17.73 4.23
N ASP A 108 17.61 -17.25 3.45
CA ASP A 108 16.77 -16.12 3.88
C ASP A 108 15.81 -16.55 5.01
N ASP A 109 15.81 -15.77 6.07
CA ASP A 109 14.75 -15.72 7.06
C ASP A 109 13.85 -14.48 6.83
N ILE A 110 12.85 -14.29 7.70
CA ILE A 110 11.92 -13.16 7.58
C ILE A 110 12.67 -11.82 7.67
N GLU A 111 13.67 -11.72 8.52
CA GLU A 111 14.41 -10.46 8.75
C GLU A 111 15.30 -10.12 7.56
N SER A 112 16.09 -11.07 7.08
CA SER A 112 16.99 -10.88 5.95
C SER A 112 16.22 -10.57 4.67
N LEU A 113 15.15 -11.31 4.40
CA LEU A 113 14.30 -11.09 3.25
C LEU A 113 13.58 -9.74 3.32
N SER A 114 13.08 -9.35 4.51
CA SER A 114 12.46 -8.02 4.71
C SER A 114 13.42 -6.89 4.38
N LYS A 115 14.66 -6.95 4.84
CA LYS A 115 15.69 -5.94 4.53
C LYS A 115 15.95 -5.83 3.03
N ARG A 116 16.01 -6.95 2.34
CA ARG A 116 16.25 -7.00 0.89
C ARG A 116 15.06 -6.44 0.10
N ILE A 117 13.83 -6.77 0.50
CA ILE A 117 12.62 -6.20 -0.09
C ILE A 117 12.56 -4.70 0.16
N GLN A 118 12.85 -4.24 1.38
CA GLN A 118 12.86 -2.81 1.72
C GLN A 118 13.85 -2.00 0.87
N MET A 119 15.03 -2.55 0.61
CA MET A 119 15.98 -1.93 -0.33
C MET A 119 15.40 -1.78 -1.74
N LEU A 120 14.60 -2.75 -2.16
CA LEU A 120 13.94 -2.73 -3.47
C LEU A 120 12.79 -1.71 -3.49
N GLU A 121 12.01 -1.66 -2.40
CA GLU A 121 10.95 -0.65 -2.19
C GLU A 121 11.51 0.77 -2.30
N HIS A 122 12.62 1.06 -1.63
CA HIS A 122 13.28 2.36 -1.69
C HIS A 122 13.73 2.75 -3.10
N LYS A 123 14.04 1.76 -3.95
CA LYS A 123 14.42 2.03 -5.35
C LYS A 123 13.23 2.37 -6.23
N ILE A 124 12.12 1.63 -6.10
CA ILE A 124 10.99 1.82 -7.02
C ILE A 124 10.00 2.89 -6.58
N LEU A 125 9.90 3.17 -5.27
CA LEU A 125 8.90 4.10 -4.75
C LEU A 125 9.01 5.52 -5.34
N PRO A 126 10.19 6.15 -5.45
CA PRO A 126 10.31 7.48 -6.08
C PRO A 126 9.83 7.51 -7.53
N HIS A 127 10.15 6.49 -8.30
CA HIS A 127 9.69 6.37 -9.70
C HIS A 127 8.18 6.16 -9.77
N SER A 128 7.63 5.34 -8.87
CA SER A 128 6.19 5.09 -8.77
C SER A 128 5.41 6.36 -8.40
N ILE A 129 5.96 7.19 -7.50
CA ILE A 129 5.37 8.49 -7.13
C ILE A 129 5.31 9.42 -8.36
N SER A 130 6.40 9.51 -9.12
CA SER A 130 6.45 10.30 -10.35
C SER A 130 5.43 9.82 -11.37
N GLN A 131 5.34 8.50 -11.58
CA GLN A 131 4.37 7.90 -12.51
C GLN A 131 2.92 8.11 -12.04
N ALA A 132 2.62 7.91 -10.76
CA ALA A 132 1.30 8.17 -10.19
C ALA A 132 0.89 9.65 -10.36
N GLY A 133 1.79 10.58 -10.07
CA GLY A 133 1.56 12.01 -10.28
C GLY A 133 1.25 12.36 -11.73
N PHE A 134 1.93 11.75 -12.68
CA PHE A 134 1.64 11.92 -14.11
C PHE A 134 0.24 11.37 -14.46
N LEU A 135 -0.09 10.15 -14.02
CA LEU A 135 -1.39 9.52 -14.28
C LEU A 135 -2.55 10.34 -13.72
N ILE A 136 -2.41 10.89 -12.52
CA ILE A 136 -3.43 11.73 -11.87
C ILE A 136 -3.64 13.02 -12.65
N ARG A 137 -2.57 13.70 -13.07
CA ARG A 137 -2.65 14.99 -13.77
C ARG A 137 -3.13 14.88 -15.22
N THR A 138 -2.96 13.74 -15.84
CA THR A 138 -3.41 13.51 -17.23
C THR A 138 -4.84 12.96 -17.29
N ASN A 139 -5.55 12.83 -16.16
CA ASN A 139 -6.89 12.21 -16.06
C ASN A 139 -6.95 10.81 -16.66
N PHE A 140 -5.80 10.12 -16.76
CA PHE A 140 -5.73 8.78 -17.34
C PHE A 140 -6.58 7.76 -16.57
N MET A 141 -6.85 8.05 -15.28
CA MET A 141 -7.63 7.20 -14.39
C MET A 141 -9.15 7.31 -14.56
N GLU A 142 -9.66 8.27 -15.34
CA GLU A 142 -11.12 8.41 -15.61
C GLU A 142 -11.59 7.46 -16.71
N ASN A 143 -10.69 6.79 -17.44
CA ASN A 143 -10.98 5.93 -18.58
C ASN A 143 -10.82 4.42 -18.29
N TYR A 144 -10.60 4.04 -17.05
CA TYR A 144 -10.52 2.66 -16.56
C TYR A 144 -11.43 2.52 -15.32
#